data_addba5b06b10e703542a0931fb7f61c7
#
_entry.id   addba5b06b10e703542a0931fb7f61c7
#
_cell.length_a   1.000
_cell.length_b   1.000
_cell.length_c   1.000
_cell.angle_alpha   90.00
_cell.angle_beta   90.00
_cell.angle_gamma   90.00
#
_symmetry.space_group_name_H-M   'P 1'
#
loop_
_entity.id
_entity.type
_entity.pdbx_description
1 polymer ?
#
loop_
_entity_poly.entity_id
_entity_poly.type
_entity_poly.pdbx_seq_one_letter_code
_entity_poly.pdbx_strand_id
1 'polypeptide(L)'
;IKYHAESNDAGFRSEAYEIAKDFDQAGDYQLAEYIMALMSNANTFIPQMSENESAMFEKVEKISDPLWLPDDVTQDLLGIVHAVAHNAGINKFLFQGAPGTGKTEAVKQLARILEREIYMVDFSAIIDSKMGQTQKNMSELFKEINGFVHPEKVIILFDEIDAVALDRTNANDLREMGRVTSSLLKNLDRMDERIVLVATTNLFEHFDKALIRRFDSVIDFNRYSKEDLMD
;
A
#
# COMPACT_ATOMS: atom_id res chain seq x y z
N ILE A 1 -7.22 -27.23 20.48
CA ILE A 1 -6.80 -28.18 19.42
C ILE A 1 -7.87 -29.22 19.17
N LYS A 2 -8.37 -29.94 20.20
CA LYS A 2 -9.38 -31.00 20.06
C LYS A 2 -10.64 -30.49 19.34
N TYR A 3 -11.28 -29.44 19.84
CA TYR A 3 -12.52 -28.88 19.26
C TYR A 3 -12.35 -28.33 17.85
N HIS A 4 -11.16 -27.81 17.52
CA HIS A 4 -10.86 -27.37 16.17
C HIS A 4 -10.74 -28.56 15.19
N ALA A 5 -10.10 -29.64 15.62
CA ALA A 5 -9.97 -30.87 14.83
C ALA A 5 -11.33 -31.58 14.59
N GLU A 6 -12.28 -31.42 15.52
CA GLU A 6 -13.64 -31.99 15.46
C GLU A 6 -14.63 -31.03 14.78
N SER A 7 -14.19 -29.88 14.25
CA SER A 7 -15.02 -28.81 13.67
C SER A 7 -16.14 -28.34 14.62
N ASN A 8 -15.93 -28.43 15.92
CA ASN A 8 -16.85 -28.01 16.96
C ASN A 8 -16.56 -26.54 17.36
N ASP A 9 -17.10 -25.62 16.61
CA ASP A 9 -16.88 -24.19 16.79
C ASP A 9 -17.42 -23.65 18.13
N ALA A 10 -18.56 -24.17 18.58
CA ALA A 10 -19.16 -23.76 19.84
C ALA A 10 -18.31 -24.21 21.05
N GLY A 11 -17.83 -25.45 21.03
CA GLY A 11 -16.94 -25.98 22.05
C GLY A 11 -15.57 -25.25 22.07
N PHE A 12 -15.05 -24.94 20.89
CA PHE A 12 -13.80 -24.15 20.76
C PHE A 12 -13.94 -22.76 21.39
N ARG A 13 -15.02 -22.06 21.10
CA ARG A 13 -15.31 -20.71 21.64
C ARG A 13 -15.48 -20.74 23.16
N SER A 14 -16.24 -21.72 23.68
CA SER A 14 -16.44 -21.84 25.14
C SER A 14 -15.13 -22.04 25.89
N GLU A 15 -14.26 -22.93 25.42
CA GLU A 15 -12.94 -23.18 26.02
C GLU A 15 -12.02 -21.95 25.92
N ALA A 16 -12.06 -21.24 24.79
CA ALA A 16 -11.28 -20.02 24.63
C ALA A 16 -11.71 -18.91 25.60
N TYR A 17 -13.02 -18.79 25.88
CA TYR A 17 -13.52 -17.86 26.90
C TYR A 17 -13.06 -18.21 28.32
N GLU A 18 -13.06 -19.48 28.69
CA GLU A 18 -12.55 -19.93 30.00
C GLU A 18 -11.06 -19.63 30.15
N ILE A 19 -10.26 -19.89 29.09
CA ILE A 19 -8.83 -19.55 29.07
C ILE A 19 -8.60 -18.04 29.21
N ALA A 20 -9.37 -17.20 28.49
CA ALA A 20 -9.28 -15.76 28.62
C ALA A 20 -9.59 -15.29 30.05
N LYS A 21 -10.58 -15.87 30.68
CA LYS A 21 -10.96 -15.56 32.05
C LYS A 21 -9.89 -15.99 33.06
N ASP A 22 -9.22 -17.11 32.84
CA ASP A 22 -8.09 -17.55 33.69
C ASP A 22 -6.92 -16.56 33.58
N PHE A 23 -6.59 -16.04 32.40
CA PHE A 23 -5.58 -15.00 32.21
C PHE A 23 -5.97 -13.67 32.88
N ASP A 24 -7.23 -13.27 32.77
CA ASP A 24 -7.75 -12.07 33.44
C ASP A 24 -7.60 -12.17 34.98
N GLN A 25 -7.93 -13.35 35.57
CA GLN A 25 -7.77 -13.60 36.99
C GLN A 25 -6.30 -13.69 37.41
N ALA A 26 -5.42 -14.11 36.53
CA ALA A 26 -3.98 -14.16 36.75
C ALA A 26 -3.30 -12.79 36.62
N GLY A 27 -4.06 -11.74 36.20
CA GLY A 27 -3.58 -10.36 36.01
C GLY A 27 -2.93 -10.11 34.65
N ASP A 28 -2.98 -11.07 33.74
CA ASP A 28 -2.52 -10.90 32.36
C ASP A 28 -3.67 -10.39 31.46
N TYR A 29 -4.08 -9.16 31.71
CA TYR A 29 -5.21 -8.52 31.02
C TYR A 29 -5.00 -8.41 29.51
N GLN A 30 -3.76 -8.24 29.05
CA GLN A 30 -3.47 -8.09 27.64
C GLN A 30 -3.74 -9.38 26.86
N LEU A 31 -3.35 -10.52 27.43
CA LEU A 31 -3.58 -11.82 26.81
C LEU A 31 -5.05 -12.23 26.86
N ALA A 32 -5.74 -11.93 27.98
CA ALA A 32 -7.18 -12.13 28.11
C ALA A 32 -7.96 -11.36 27.05
N GLU A 33 -7.68 -10.08 26.90
CA GLU A 33 -8.32 -9.18 25.92
C GLU A 33 -8.03 -9.64 24.48
N TYR A 34 -6.82 -10.08 24.19
CA TYR A 34 -6.43 -10.65 22.91
C TYR A 34 -7.26 -11.89 22.54
N ILE A 35 -7.41 -12.84 23.47
CA ILE A 35 -8.20 -14.06 23.24
C ILE A 35 -9.68 -13.71 23.01
N MET A 36 -10.23 -12.79 23.81
CA MET A 36 -11.62 -12.32 23.68
C MET A 36 -11.87 -11.63 22.33
N ALA A 37 -10.94 -10.81 21.87
CA ALA A 37 -11.00 -10.17 20.58
C ALA A 37 -11.00 -11.18 19.42
N LEU A 38 -10.14 -12.19 19.46
CA LEU A 38 -10.12 -13.27 18.47
C LEU A 38 -11.45 -14.04 18.41
N MET A 39 -12.14 -14.20 19.55
CA MET A 39 -13.40 -14.96 19.62
C MET A 39 -14.64 -14.16 19.20
N SER A 40 -14.58 -12.84 19.33
CA SER A 40 -15.76 -11.98 19.08
C SER A 40 -16.11 -11.82 17.61
N ASN A 41 -15.31 -12.33 16.65
CA ASN A 41 -15.38 -11.98 15.22
C ASN A 41 -15.48 -10.46 14.98
N ALA A 42 -15.24 -9.67 15.99
CA ALA A 42 -15.09 -8.26 15.80
C ALA A 42 -13.81 -8.08 14.96
N ASN A 43 -13.93 -7.54 13.78
CA ASN A 43 -12.83 -7.06 12.94
C ASN A 43 -12.04 -5.93 13.64
N THR A 44 -11.91 -5.97 14.97
CA THR A 44 -11.41 -4.92 15.83
C THR A 44 -10.10 -5.27 16.51
N PHE A 45 -9.49 -6.42 16.24
CA PHE A 45 -8.10 -6.61 16.54
C PHE A 45 -7.30 -6.71 15.24
N ILE A 46 -7.17 -5.59 14.60
CA ILE A 46 -5.83 -5.21 14.13
C ILE A 46 -5.02 -5.18 15.42
N PRO A 47 -3.93 -5.99 15.62
CA PRO A 47 -2.93 -5.57 16.57
C PRO A 47 -2.70 -4.12 16.18
N GLN A 48 -3.01 -3.19 17.04
CA GLN A 48 -2.48 -1.87 16.90
C GLN A 48 -0.98 -2.16 16.82
N MET A 49 -0.41 -2.19 15.59
CA MET A 49 0.86 -1.55 15.43
C MET A 49 0.61 -0.30 16.23
N SER A 50 1.19 -0.26 17.44
CA SER A 50 1.03 0.86 18.35
C SER A 50 0.91 2.06 17.47
N GLU A 51 -0.03 3.00 17.75
CA GLU A 51 -0.10 4.29 17.06
C GLU A 51 1.21 5.09 17.21
N ASN A 52 2.33 4.46 17.22
CA ASN A 52 3.58 4.88 16.66
C ASN A 52 3.28 4.94 15.18
N GLU A 53 2.65 6.09 14.79
CA GLU A 53 2.65 6.59 13.43
C GLU A 53 4.00 6.19 12.87
N SER A 54 4.01 5.22 11.94
CA SER A 54 5.26 4.93 11.23
C SER A 54 5.63 6.26 10.61
N ALA A 55 6.78 6.81 10.95
CA ALA A 55 7.22 8.09 10.40
C ALA A 55 7.33 8.04 8.85
N MET A 56 7.14 6.86 8.24
CA MET A 56 7.27 6.60 6.82
C MET A 56 5.92 6.50 6.08
N PHE A 57 4.80 6.37 6.81
CA PHE A 57 3.47 6.24 6.21
C PHE A 57 2.47 7.18 6.84
N GLU A 58 1.60 7.72 6.00
CA GLU A 58 0.38 8.38 6.39
C GLU A 58 -0.82 7.54 5.92
N LYS A 59 -1.76 7.25 6.84
CA LYS A 59 -3.01 6.60 6.47
C LYS A 59 -3.93 7.62 5.82
N VAL A 60 -4.31 7.37 4.57
CA VAL A 60 -5.17 8.27 3.78
C VAL A 60 -6.62 7.85 3.91
N GLU A 61 -7.49 8.81 4.18
CA GLU A 61 -8.93 8.58 4.18
C GLU A 61 -9.46 8.30 2.77
N LYS A 62 -10.37 7.33 2.67
CA LYS A 62 -11.01 6.93 1.39
C LYS A 62 -12.15 7.86 0.96
N ILE A 63 -12.35 8.96 1.67
CA ILE A 63 -13.36 9.96 1.32
C ILE A 63 -12.89 10.66 0.06
N SER A 64 -13.65 10.51 -1.00
CA SER A 64 -13.40 11.17 -2.27
C SER A 64 -14.71 11.63 -2.88
N ASP A 65 -14.69 12.81 -3.47
CA ASP A 65 -15.79 13.26 -4.31
C ASP A 65 -15.87 12.39 -5.57
N PRO A 66 -17.05 12.27 -6.21
CA PRO A 66 -17.16 11.61 -7.50
C PRO A 66 -16.20 12.25 -8.50
N LEU A 67 -15.25 11.47 -9.01
CA LEU A 67 -14.29 11.93 -10.00
C LEU A 67 -14.78 11.54 -11.40
N TRP A 68 -15.01 12.54 -12.24
CA TRP A 68 -15.26 12.34 -13.66
C TRP A 68 -13.94 12.04 -14.36
N LEU A 69 -13.80 10.83 -14.85
CA LEU A 69 -12.63 10.38 -15.60
C LEU A 69 -13.05 10.05 -17.03
N PRO A 70 -12.16 10.27 -18.01
CA PRO A 70 -12.37 9.78 -19.38
C PRO A 70 -12.70 8.29 -19.40
N ASP A 71 -13.53 7.87 -20.33
CA ASP A 71 -13.96 6.47 -20.46
C ASP A 71 -12.78 5.51 -20.55
N ASP A 72 -11.74 5.87 -21.31
CA ASP A 72 -10.52 5.06 -21.45
C ASP A 72 -9.81 4.86 -20.12
N VAL A 73 -9.67 5.91 -19.30
CA VAL A 73 -9.06 5.83 -17.96
C VAL A 73 -9.94 4.99 -17.04
N THR A 74 -11.25 5.18 -17.12
CA THR A 74 -12.22 4.38 -16.35
C THR A 74 -12.12 2.89 -16.69
N GLN A 75 -11.99 2.54 -17.96
CA GLN A 75 -11.80 1.14 -18.40
C GLN A 75 -10.50 0.55 -17.88
N ASP A 76 -9.39 1.31 -17.92
CA ASP A 76 -8.11 0.89 -17.36
C ASP A 76 -8.22 0.63 -15.84
N LEU A 77 -8.90 1.50 -15.10
CA LEU A 77 -9.11 1.33 -13.65
C LEU A 77 -10.00 0.11 -13.33
N LEU A 78 -11.04 -0.14 -14.13
CA LEU A 78 -11.84 -1.36 -14.02
C LEU A 78 -10.99 -2.60 -14.31
N GLY A 79 -10.06 -2.53 -15.27
CA GLY A 79 -9.08 -3.57 -15.52
C GLY A 79 -8.23 -3.90 -14.29
N ILE A 80 -7.77 -2.87 -13.57
CA ILE A 80 -7.05 -3.04 -12.28
C ILE A 80 -7.93 -3.77 -11.26
N VAL A 81 -9.19 -3.31 -11.07
CA VAL A 81 -10.12 -3.93 -10.14
C VAL A 81 -10.30 -5.42 -10.46
N HIS A 82 -10.52 -5.76 -11.73
CA HIS A 82 -10.66 -7.14 -12.16
C HIS A 82 -9.40 -7.97 -11.92
N ALA A 83 -8.22 -7.43 -12.26
CA ALA A 83 -6.95 -8.13 -12.07
C ALA A 83 -6.66 -8.44 -10.60
N VAL A 84 -6.88 -7.46 -9.72
CA VAL A 84 -6.67 -7.61 -8.27
C VAL A 84 -7.69 -8.55 -7.66
N ALA A 85 -8.98 -8.44 -8.01
CA ALA A 85 -10.05 -9.29 -7.50
C ALA A 85 -9.86 -10.78 -7.87
N HIS A 86 -9.25 -11.07 -9.03
CA HIS A 86 -9.02 -12.43 -9.50
C HIS A 86 -7.62 -12.95 -9.19
N ASN A 87 -6.81 -12.23 -8.41
CA ASN A 87 -5.42 -12.59 -8.08
C ASN A 87 -4.60 -12.93 -9.34
N ALA A 88 -4.66 -12.07 -10.36
CA ALA A 88 -4.00 -12.29 -11.64
C ALA A 88 -2.45 -12.17 -11.58
N GLY A 89 -1.87 -12.00 -10.39
CA GLY A 89 -0.43 -11.77 -10.18
C GLY A 89 0.02 -10.37 -10.63
N ILE A 90 -0.92 -9.45 -10.80
CA ILE A 90 -0.70 -8.06 -11.19
C ILE A 90 -1.06 -7.17 -10.00
N ASN A 91 -0.08 -6.48 -9.45
CA ASN A 91 -0.27 -5.71 -8.21
C ASN A 91 0.48 -4.37 -8.17
N LYS A 92 1.26 -4.03 -9.19
CA LYS A 92 2.04 -2.79 -9.26
C LYS A 92 1.59 -1.93 -10.45
N PHE A 93 1.08 -0.74 -10.18
CA PHE A 93 0.51 0.17 -11.16
C PHE A 93 1.19 1.53 -11.13
N LEU A 94 1.49 2.11 -12.29
CA LEU A 94 2.05 3.45 -12.44
C LEU A 94 1.03 4.36 -13.11
N PHE A 95 0.58 5.41 -12.41
CA PHE A 95 -0.30 6.43 -12.94
C PHE A 95 0.52 7.63 -13.40
N GLN A 96 0.51 7.90 -14.70
CA GLN A 96 1.18 9.05 -15.27
C GLN A 96 0.19 10.12 -15.70
N GLY A 97 0.60 11.37 -15.67
CA GLY A 97 -0.19 12.48 -16.20
C GLY A 97 0.16 13.81 -15.55
N ALA A 98 -0.32 14.90 -16.15
CA ALA A 98 -0.10 16.24 -15.64
C ALA A 98 -0.63 16.41 -14.20
N PRO A 99 -0.14 17.38 -13.41
CA PRO A 99 -0.73 17.72 -12.14
C PRO A 99 -2.23 18.04 -12.27
N GLY A 100 -3.03 17.61 -11.30
CA GLY A 100 -4.48 17.89 -11.29
C GLY A 100 -5.32 16.96 -12.17
N THR A 101 -4.77 15.95 -12.84
CA THR A 101 -5.52 15.00 -13.68
C THR A 101 -6.27 13.91 -12.89
N GLY A 102 -6.31 13.99 -11.56
CA GLY A 102 -7.10 13.08 -10.73
C GLY A 102 -6.40 11.78 -10.34
N LYS A 103 -5.08 11.61 -10.54
CA LYS A 103 -4.34 10.38 -10.23
C LYS A 103 -4.52 9.91 -8.79
N THR A 104 -4.24 10.76 -7.81
CA THR A 104 -4.36 10.45 -6.37
C THR A 104 -5.80 10.17 -5.98
N GLU A 105 -6.75 10.90 -6.55
CA GLU A 105 -8.17 10.70 -6.32
C GLU A 105 -8.67 9.36 -6.88
N ALA A 106 -8.16 8.96 -8.05
CA ALA A 106 -8.45 7.63 -8.61
C ALA A 106 -7.97 6.49 -7.71
N VAL A 107 -6.85 6.66 -6.98
CA VAL A 107 -6.39 5.67 -5.99
C VAL A 107 -7.37 5.53 -4.85
N LYS A 108 -7.96 6.63 -4.35
CA LYS A 108 -9.00 6.58 -3.31
C LYS A 108 -10.25 5.83 -3.79
N GLN A 109 -10.65 6.05 -5.04
CA GLN A 109 -11.78 5.33 -5.63
C GLN A 109 -11.48 3.83 -5.77
N LEU A 110 -10.28 3.46 -6.24
CA LEU A 110 -9.83 2.06 -6.30
C LEU A 110 -9.85 1.42 -4.91
N ALA A 111 -9.35 2.11 -3.90
CA ALA A 111 -9.32 1.62 -2.52
C ALA A 111 -10.73 1.36 -1.97
N ARG A 112 -11.69 2.22 -2.31
CA ARG A 112 -13.08 2.05 -1.93
C ARG A 112 -13.72 0.84 -2.62
N ILE A 113 -13.49 0.68 -3.93
CA ILE A 113 -14.05 -0.45 -4.70
C ILE A 113 -13.45 -1.79 -4.25
N LEU A 114 -12.15 -1.80 -3.98
CA LEU A 114 -11.42 -3.00 -3.54
C LEU A 114 -11.54 -3.24 -2.02
N GLU A 115 -12.21 -2.36 -1.27
CA GLU A 115 -12.33 -2.41 0.19
C GLU A 115 -10.96 -2.47 0.90
N ARG A 116 -9.95 -1.76 0.37
CA ARG A 116 -8.59 -1.73 0.91
C ARG A 116 -8.28 -0.40 1.59
N GLU A 117 -7.39 -0.41 2.59
CA GLU A 117 -6.85 0.79 3.24
C GLU A 117 -5.69 1.35 2.43
N ILE A 118 -5.54 2.69 2.40
CA ILE A 118 -4.45 3.38 1.71
C ILE A 118 -3.41 3.84 2.72
N TYR A 119 -2.16 3.51 2.46
CA TYR A 119 -1.00 4.02 3.18
C TYR A 119 -0.11 4.76 2.18
N MET A 120 -0.05 6.07 2.32
CA MET A 120 0.79 6.93 1.49
C MET A 120 2.19 7.01 2.09
N VAL A 121 3.20 6.83 1.26
CA VAL A 121 4.61 6.90 1.69
C VAL A 121 5.08 8.34 1.69
N ASP A 122 5.63 8.77 2.83
CA ASP A 122 6.33 10.06 2.94
C ASP A 122 7.79 9.91 2.50
N PHE A 123 8.07 10.23 1.25
CA PHE A 123 9.43 10.21 0.73
C PHE A 123 10.34 11.25 1.39
N SER A 124 9.82 12.32 1.99
CA SER A 124 10.62 13.30 2.70
C SER A 124 11.25 12.71 3.98
N ALA A 125 10.55 11.80 4.64
CA ALA A 125 11.07 11.06 5.79
C ALA A 125 12.12 9.99 5.40
N ILE A 126 12.10 9.55 4.14
CA ILE A 126 13.00 8.50 3.64
C ILE A 126 14.31 9.09 3.12
N ILE A 127 14.23 10.25 2.43
CA ILE A 127 15.39 10.91 1.82
C ILE A 127 16.17 11.63 2.92
N ASP A 128 17.40 11.19 3.18
CA ASP A 128 18.31 11.82 4.13
C ASP A 128 19.54 12.37 3.39
N SER A 129 20.06 13.48 3.89
CA SER A 129 21.29 14.09 3.38
C SER A 129 22.56 13.30 3.71
N LYS A 130 22.46 12.32 4.64
CA LYS A 130 23.60 11.47 5.03
C LYS A 130 23.76 10.30 4.09
N MET A 131 24.97 10.13 3.57
CA MET A 131 25.31 9.06 2.63
C MET A 131 24.92 7.67 3.17
N GLY A 132 24.14 6.93 2.39
CA GLY A 132 23.69 5.56 2.71
C GLY A 132 22.48 5.47 3.66
N GLN A 133 22.05 6.56 4.30
CA GLN A 133 20.89 6.54 5.19
C GLN A 133 19.59 6.34 4.39
N THR A 134 19.45 7.02 3.26
CA THR A 134 18.29 6.85 2.35
C THR A 134 18.10 5.39 1.91
N GLN A 135 19.20 4.69 1.60
CA GLN A 135 19.13 3.27 1.23
C GLN A 135 18.65 2.39 2.39
N LYS A 136 19.09 2.70 3.62
CA LYS A 136 18.66 2.00 4.83
C LYS A 136 17.18 2.25 5.11
N ASN A 137 16.76 3.53 5.08
CA ASN A 137 15.37 3.93 5.26
C ASN A 137 14.45 3.25 4.23
N MET A 138 14.88 3.18 2.95
CA MET A 138 14.15 2.47 1.90
C MET A 138 13.99 0.98 2.21
N SER A 139 15.02 0.33 2.76
CA SER A 139 14.95 -1.08 3.12
C SER A 139 14.05 -1.32 4.35
N GLU A 140 14.03 -0.38 5.30
CA GLU A 140 13.13 -0.40 6.46
C GLU A 140 11.67 -0.19 6.01
N LEU A 141 11.42 0.78 5.12
CA LEU A 141 10.10 0.98 4.51
C LEU A 141 9.52 -0.32 3.93
N PHE A 142 10.27 -0.99 3.07
CA PHE A 142 9.78 -2.23 2.44
C PHE A 142 9.67 -3.41 3.42
N LYS A 143 10.44 -3.40 4.51
CA LYS A 143 10.26 -4.35 5.60
C LYS A 143 8.93 -4.12 6.32
N GLU A 144 8.56 -2.86 6.56
CA GLU A 144 7.27 -2.49 7.12
C GLU A 144 6.11 -2.83 6.15
N ILE A 145 6.26 -2.51 4.84
CA ILE A 145 5.29 -2.87 3.80
C ILE A 145 5.01 -4.38 3.83
N ASN A 146 6.05 -5.20 3.80
CA ASN A 146 5.89 -6.66 3.82
C ASN A 146 5.46 -7.22 5.19
N GLY A 147 5.43 -6.39 6.23
CA GLY A 147 5.01 -6.73 7.59
C GLY A 147 3.52 -6.53 7.87
N PHE A 148 2.72 -6.03 6.93
CA PHE A 148 1.28 -5.88 7.12
C PHE A 148 0.61 -7.24 7.40
N VAL A 149 -0.20 -7.31 8.46
CA VAL A 149 -0.90 -8.55 8.86
C VAL A 149 -1.94 -8.98 7.82
N HIS A 150 -2.58 -8.01 7.17
CA HIS A 150 -3.57 -8.21 6.13
C HIS A 150 -3.14 -7.55 4.82
N PRO A 151 -2.12 -8.09 4.14
CA PRO A 151 -1.58 -7.51 2.93
C PRO A 151 -2.62 -7.40 1.80
N GLU A 152 -3.60 -8.30 1.78
CA GLU A 152 -4.72 -8.29 0.83
C GLU A 152 -5.70 -7.14 1.04
N LYS A 153 -5.59 -6.40 2.15
CA LYS A 153 -6.43 -5.22 2.46
C LYS A 153 -5.68 -3.90 2.36
N VAL A 154 -4.50 -3.90 1.77
CA VAL A 154 -3.61 -2.73 1.72
C VAL A 154 -3.40 -2.27 0.28
N ILE A 155 -3.44 -0.95 0.10
CA ILE A 155 -2.87 -0.24 -1.04
C ILE A 155 -1.75 0.64 -0.52
N ILE A 156 -0.55 0.49 -1.07
CA ILE A 156 0.56 1.42 -0.84
C ILE A 156 0.54 2.45 -1.95
N LEU A 157 0.52 3.71 -1.58
CA LEU A 157 0.57 4.84 -2.51
C LEU A 157 1.95 5.50 -2.45
N PHE A 158 2.65 5.47 -3.58
CA PHE A 158 3.86 6.25 -3.83
C PHE A 158 3.46 7.51 -4.61
N ASP A 159 2.96 8.52 -3.89
CA ASP A 159 2.53 9.75 -4.55
C ASP A 159 3.76 10.59 -4.95
N GLU A 160 3.75 11.10 -6.19
CA GLU A 160 4.85 11.88 -6.76
C GLU A 160 6.23 11.21 -6.59
N ILE A 161 6.33 9.92 -6.96
CA ILE A 161 7.58 9.13 -6.84
C ILE A 161 8.77 9.77 -7.60
N ASP A 162 8.53 10.82 -8.36
CA ASP A 162 9.53 11.61 -9.08
C ASP A 162 10.71 12.02 -8.18
N ALA A 163 10.45 12.25 -6.89
CA ALA A 163 11.46 12.62 -5.92
C ALA A 163 12.63 11.61 -5.82
N VAL A 164 12.35 10.31 -6.05
CA VAL A 164 13.32 9.20 -5.95
C VAL A 164 13.58 8.50 -7.28
N ALA A 165 12.82 8.80 -8.32
CA ALA A 165 12.80 8.05 -9.58
C ALA A 165 13.38 8.80 -10.79
N LEU A 166 13.67 10.10 -10.63
CA LEU A 166 14.21 10.91 -11.73
C LEU A 166 15.69 10.64 -11.99
N ASP A 167 16.00 10.55 -13.27
CA ASP A 167 17.36 10.51 -13.79
C ASP A 167 17.98 11.92 -13.70
N ARG A 168 18.75 12.22 -12.63
CA ARG A 168 19.35 13.55 -12.43
C ARG A 168 20.76 13.60 -13.00
N THR A 169 21.08 14.69 -13.70
CA THR A 169 22.32 14.87 -14.50
C THR A 169 23.55 15.35 -13.72
N ASN A 170 23.52 15.53 -12.40
CA ASN A 170 24.65 16.03 -11.61
C ASN A 170 25.52 14.89 -11.06
N ALA A 171 26.81 14.90 -11.36
CA ALA A 171 27.74 13.77 -11.20
C ALA A 171 27.97 13.26 -9.75
N ASN A 172 27.76 14.07 -8.72
CA ASN A 172 27.89 13.64 -7.32
C ASN A 172 26.58 13.05 -6.77
N ASP A 173 25.44 13.55 -7.20
CA ASP A 173 24.10 13.02 -6.88
C ASP A 173 23.81 11.70 -7.61
N LEU A 174 24.41 11.50 -8.80
CA LEU A 174 24.22 10.31 -9.64
C LEU A 174 24.58 8.99 -8.93
N ARG A 175 25.60 8.98 -8.09
CA ARG A 175 26.03 7.75 -7.41
C ARG A 175 25.10 7.37 -6.26
N GLU A 176 24.58 8.35 -5.54
CA GLU A 176 23.69 8.10 -4.40
C GLU A 176 22.27 7.78 -4.88
N MET A 177 21.76 8.53 -5.83
CA MET A 177 20.47 8.28 -6.46
C MET A 177 20.44 6.93 -7.20
N GLY A 178 21.51 6.57 -7.92
CA GLY A 178 21.61 5.23 -8.52
C GLY A 178 21.56 4.09 -7.50
N ARG A 179 22.05 4.30 -6.27
CA ARG A 179 21.93 3.33 -5.17
C ARG A 179 20.50 3.29 -4.62
N VAL A 180 19.83 4.45 -4.48
CA VAL A 180 18.45 4.56 -4.03
C VAL A 180 17.53 3.88 -5.03
N THR A 181 17.65 4.22 -6.32
CA THR A 181 16.88 3.57 -7.40
C THR A 181 17.14 2.06 -7.44
N SER A 182 18.41 1.62 -7.32
CA SER A 182 18.73 0.20 -7.27
C SER A 182 18.12 -0.52 -6.05
N SER A 183 18.09 0.16 -4.90
CA SER A 183 17.42 -0.35 -3.69
C SER A 183 15.92 -0.45 -3.89
N LEU A 184 15.30 0.57 -4.47
CA LEU A 184 13.87 0.59 -4.79
C LEU A 184 13.51 -0.57 -5.74
N LEU A 185 14.24 -0.72 -6.85
CA LEU A 185 14.04 -1.82 -7.80
C LEU A 185 14.08 -3.19 -7.13
N LYS A 186 15.12 -3.44 -6.33
CA LYS A 186 15.29 -4.71 -5.61
C LYS A 186 14.15 -4.98 -4.62
N ASN A 187 13.67 -3.96 -3.95
CA ASN A 187 12.60 -4.09 -2.97
C ASN A 187 11.23 -4.28 -3.67
N LEU A 188 10.97 -3.60 -4.79
CA LEU A 188 9.78 -3.83 -5.61
C LEU A 188 9.70 -5.28 -6.12
N ASP A 189 10.84 -5.87 -6.49
CA ASP A 189 10.93 -7.28 -6.93
C ASP A 189 10.61 -8.27 -5.78
N ARG A 190 10.63 -7.85 -4.51
CA ARG A 190 10.43 -8.68 -3.31
C ARG A 190 9.17 -8.35 -2.54
N MET A 191 8.39 -7.40 -3.03
CA MET A 191 7.15 -6.99 -2.37
C MET A 191 6.12 -8.12 -2.40
N ASP A 192 5.36 -8.25 -1.33
CA ASP A 192 4.26 -9.24 -1.24
C ASP A 192 3.23 -8.98 -2.33
N GLU A 193 2.94 -10.01 -3.12
CA GLU A 193 2.03 -9.94 -4.29
C GLU A 193 0.58 -9.62 -3.91
N ARG A 194 0.21 -9.81 -2.65
CA ARG A 194 -1.13 -9.51 -2.14
C ARG A 194 -1.36 -8.01 -1.90
N ILE A 195 -0.27 -7.25 -1.69
CA ILE A 195 -0.31 -5.80 -1.53
C ILE A 195 -0.44 -5.16 -2.91
N VAL A 196 -1.35 -4.23 -3.06
CA VAL A 196 -1.44 -3.39 -4.26
C VAL A 196 -0.54 -2.16 -4.08
N LEU A 197 0.34 -1.93 -5.03
CA LEU A 197 1.15 -0.72 -5.10
C LEU A 197 0.65 0.16 -6.24
N VAL A 198 0.37 1.41 -5.94
CA VAL A 198 0.13 2.45 -6.96
C VAL A 198 1.18 3.53 -6.79
N ALA A 199 1.88 3.86 -7.85
CA ALA A 199 2.77 5.02 -7.89
C ALA A 199 2.20 6.08 -8.84
N THR A 200 2.36 7.36 -8.50
CA THR A 200 2.00 8.47 -9.38
C THR A 200 3.23 9.23 -9.85
N THR A 201 3.20 9.73 -11.07
CA THR A 201 4.27 10.57 -11.63
C THR A 201 3.70 11.69 -12.50
N ASN A 202 4.31 12.86 -12.43
CA ASN A 202 4.05 13.97 -13.33
C ASN A 202 5.14 14.07 -14.42
N LEU A 203 6.24 13.32 -14.31
CA LEU A 203 7.45 13.45 -15.11
C LEU A 203 7.85 12.14 -15.81
N PHE A 204 6.87 11.41 -16.34
CA PHE A 204 7.06 10.07 -16.92
C PHE A 204 8.16 9.99 -17.99
N GLU A 205 8.33 11.03 -18.81
CA GLU A 205 9.37 11.07 -19.84
C GLU A 205 10.79 11.00 -19.30
N HIS A 206 10.97 11.43 -18.04
CA HIS A 206 12.26 11.42 -17.33
C HIS A 206 12.40 10.24 -16.36
N PHE A 207 11.47 9.31 -16.40
CA PHE A 207 11.43 8.19 -15.47
C PHE A 207 12.42 7.11 -15.89
N ASP A 208 13.11 6.51 -14.91
CA ASP A 208 14.04 5.39 -15.18
C ASP A 208 13.30 4.21 -15.82
N LYS A 209 13.76 3.80 -17.00
CA LYS A 209 13.18 2.68 -17.76
C LYS A 209 13.22 1.34 -17.00
N ALA A 210 14.21 1.14 -16.13
CA ALA A 210 14.28 -0.05 -15.31
C ALA A 210 13.20 -0.05 -14.24
N LEU A 211 12.82 1.13 -13.74
CA LEU A 211 11.73 1.28 -12.78
C LEU A 211 10.37 1.06 -13.45
N ILE A 212 10.14 1.63 -14.64
CA ILE A 212 8.89 1.42 -15.40
C ILE A 212 8.61 -0.09 -15.59
N ARG A 213 9.64 -0.88 -15.86
CA ARG A 213 9.53 -2.34 -16.09
C ARG A 213 9.12 -3.14 -14.84
N ARG A 214 9.12 -2.54 -13.64
CA ARG A 214 8.65 -3.17 -12.40
C ARG A 214 7.17 -2.94 -12.13
N PHE A 215 6.57 -2.04 -12.89
CA PHE A 215 5.13 -1.87 -12.87
C PHE A 215 4.48 -2.79 -13.90
N ASP A 216 3.42 -3.46 -13.51
CA ASP A 216 2.68 -4.40 -14.34
C ASP A 216 1.83 -3.68 -15.39
N SER A 217 1.38 -2.44 -15.06
CA SER A 217 0.64 -1.60 -15.99
C SER A 217 0.93 -0.12 -15.75
N VAL A 218 0.89 0.65 -16.82
CA VAL A 218 1.00 2.12 -16.81
C VAL A 218 -0.31 2.71 -17.32
N ILE A 219 -0.95 3.54 -16.50
CA ILE A 219 -2.20 4.22 -16.84
C ILE A 219 -1.91 5.68 -17.15
N ASP A 220 -2.33 6.14 -18.31
CA ASP A 220 -2.12 7.52 -18.76
C ASP A 220 -3.36 8.38 -18.46
N PHE A 221 -3.23 9.32 -17.55
CA PHE A 221 -4.25 10.27 -17.15
C PHE A 221 -4.28 11.54 -18.01
N ASN A 222 -3.49 11.63 -19.07
CA ASN A 222 -3.55 12.77 -20.02
C ASN A 222 -4.58 12.58 -21.14
N ARG A 223 -5.40 11.52 -21.09
CA ARG A 223 -6.37 11.14 -22.14
C ARG A 223 -7.68 11.93 -22.08
N TYR A 224 -7.65 13.17 -21.58
CA TYR A 224 -8.84 14.03 -21.61
C TYR A 224 -9.09 14.52 -23.02
N SER A 225 -10.30 14.31 -23.53
CA SER A 225 -10.78 14.93 -24.76
C SER A 225 -11.20 16.39 -24.49
N LYS A 226 -11.45 17.15 -25.57
CA LYS A 226 -11.99 18.51 -25.40
C LYS A 226 -13.41 18.52 -24.84
N GLU A 227 -14.13 17.42 -24.99
CA GLU A 227 -15.50 17.23 -24.49
C GLU A 227 -15.49 16.97 -22.99
N ASP A 228 -14.51 16.17 -22.48
CA ASP A 228 -14.33 15.89 -21.06
C ASP A 228 -13.95 17.13 -20.22
N LEU A 229 -13.51 18.22 -20.86
CA LEU A 229 -13.08 19.45 -20.19
C LEU A 229 -14.18 20.53 -20.18
N MET A 230 -15.35 20.27 -20.77
CA MET A 230 -16.44 21.24 -20.89
C MET A 230 -17.68 20.94 -20.04
N ASP A 231 -17.69 19.80 -19.35
CA ASP A 231 -18.68 19.40 -18.34
C ASP A 231 -18.17 19.67 -16.92
#